data_1681bf00d84ada07a80366a4a6c2052e
#
_entry.id   1681bf00d84ada07a80366a4a6c2052e
#
_cell.length_a   1.000
_cell.length_b   1.000
_cell.length_c   1.000
_cell.angle_alpha   90.00
_cell.angle_beta   90.00
_cell.angle_gamma   90.00
#
_symmetry.space_group_name_H-M   'P 1'
#
loop_
_entity.id
_entity.type
_entity.pdbx_description
1 polymer ?
#
loop_
_entity_poly.entity_id
_entity_poly.type
_entity_poly.pdbx_seq_one_letter_code
_entity_poly.pdbx_strand_id
1 'polypeptide(L)'
;VVTALALAAWLLRGSAGEYRDPFERYDFDQEQESAQAEGVQIPTYPYGQGAELTVTKDHGREMTIQEIYQQVNPAVVTVMAELGDGVSVGTGVIFTSDGYILTNYHVVEGGSACLIELESGVQFEALYVAGDSKNDLAVLKVDAVGLPAAQFGDSDTLQVGDPVYAIGNPLGVELRGTLTDGIVSAINRDVTVDGRVMTLIQSNAALNSGNSGGPLIDRYGRVVGINVIKMSSRYSNVEGLGFAIPSSSMDRMVNDLLTY
;
A
#
# COMPACT_ATOMS: atom_id res chain seq x y z
N VAL A 1 -1.35 -26.25 -5.87
CA VAL A 1 -1.48 -24.96 -5.16
C VAL A 1 -2.66 -24.25 -5.78
N VAL A 2 -3.79 -24.12 -5.05
CA VAL A 2 -4.98 -23.39 -5.50
C VAL A 2 -4.66 -21.92 -5.31
N THR A 3 -4.69 -21.13 -6.37
CA THR A 3 -4.36 -19.70 -6.35
C THR A 3 -5.34 -18.93 -5.44
N ALA A 4 -4.84 -17.92 -4.73
CA ALA A 4 -5.60 -17.12 -3.76
C ALA A 4 -6.92 -16.55 -4.31
N LEU A 5 -6.97 -16.22 -5.59
CA LEU A 5 -8.15 -15.69 -6.26
C LEU A 5 -9.23 -16.75 -6.56
N ALA A 6 -8.84 -17.99 -6.83
CA ALA A 6 -9.80 -19.08 -7.03
C ALA A 6 -10.58 -19.40 -5.73
N LEU A 7 -9.94 -19.23 -4.56
CA LEU A 7 -10.57 -19.42 -3.26
C LEU A 7 -11.51 -18.27 -2.88
N ALA A 8 -11.15 -17.02 -3.23
CA ALA A 8 -12.00 -15.84 -3.05
C ALA A 8 -13.30 -15.95 -3.87
N ALA A 9 -13.22 -16.41 -5.11
CA ALA A 9 -14.39 -16.65 -5.96
C ALA A 9 -15.30 -17.78 -5.39
N TRP A 10 -14.72 -18.74 -4.68
CA TRP A 10 -15.49 -19.83 -4.05
C TRP A 10 -16.23 -19.38 -2.77
N LEU A 11 -15.63 -18.51 -1.96
CA LEU A 11 -16.22 -17.99 -0.72
C LEU A 11 -17.36 -16.97 -0.96
N LEU A 12 -17.37 -16.30 -2.10
CA LEU A 12 -18.40 -15.31 -2.47
C LEU A 12 -19.64 -15.92 -3.14
N ARG A 13 -19.66 -17.22 -3.44
CA ARG A 13 -20.80 -17.92 -4.04
C ARG A 13 -22.04 -18.06 -3.15
N GLY A 14 -22.06 -17.47 -1.95
CA GLY A 14 -23.16 -17.58 -0.98
C GLY A 14 -24.35 -16.63 -1.15
N SER A 15 -24.34 -15.68 -2.08
CA SER A 15 -25.49 -14.80 -2.34
C SER A 15 -25.71 -14.59 -3.84
N ALA A 16 -26.93 -14.88 -4.30
CA ALA A 16 -27.38 -14.93 -5.67
C ALA A 16 -27.14 -13.62 -6.47
N GLY A 17 -26.02 -13.56 -7.13
CA GLY A 17 -25.64 -12.66 -8.20
C GLY A 17 -24.45 -13.32 -8.87
N GLU A 18 -24.45 -13.48 -10.18
CA GLU A 18 -23.28 -13.97 -10.91
C GLU A 18 -22.12 -12.99 -10.71
N TYR A 19 -21.28 -13.24 -9.70
CA TYR A 19 -20.00 -12.56 -9.59
C TYR A 19 -19.12 -13.06 -10.76
N ARG A 20 -18.84 -12.20 -11.72
CA ARG A 20 -17.78 -12.41 -12.69
C ARG A 20 -16.49 -11.87 -12.07
N ASP A 21 -15.53 -12.77 -11.85
CA ASP A 21 -14.16 -12.38 -11.53
C ASP A 21 -13.63 -11.47 -12.67
N PRO A 22 -13.30 -10.21 -12.37
CA PRO A 22 -12.78 -9.30 -13.39
C PRO A 22 -11.46 -9.81 -14.01
N PHE A 23 -10.77 -10.73 -13.33
CA PHE A 23 -9.52 -11.33 -13.79
C PHE A 23 -9.65 -12.83 -14.18
N GLU A 24 -10.88 -13.36 -14.35
CA GLU A 24 -11.15 -14.78 -14.71
C GLU A 24 -10.37 -15.28 -15.97
N ARG A 25 -9.89 -14.35 -16.79
CA ARG A 25 -9.10 -14.64 -18.00
C ARG A 25 -7.60 -14.83 -17.75
N TYR A 26 -7.10 -14.62 -16.52
CA TYR A 26 -5.68 -14.68 -16.20
C TYR A 26 -5.31 -16.00 -15.54
N ASP A 27 -4.28 -16.64 -16.10
CA ASP A 27 -3.66 -17.84 -15.52
C ASP A 27 -2.48 -17.39 -14.62
N PHE A 28 -2.69 -17.39 -13.31
CA PHE A 28 -1.71 -16.94 -12.33
C PHE A 28 -0.51 -17.88 -12.14
N ASP A 29 -0.53 -19.05 -12.80
CA ASP A 29 0.53 -20.05 -12.65
C ASP A 29 1.67 -19.88 -13.67
N GLN A 30 1.58 -18.91 -14.58
CA GLN A 30 2.64 -18.63 -15.57
C GLN A 30 3.50 -17.43 -15.13
N GLU A 31 4.58 -17.70 -14.43
CA GLU A 31 5.73 -16.78 -14.34
C GLU A 31 6.44 -16.76 -15.71
N GLN A 32 6.02 -15.92 -16.63
CA GLN A 32 6.81 -15.58 -17.82
C GLN A 32 7.25 -14.12 -17.72
N GLU A 33 8.55 -13.90 -17.96
CA GLU A 33 9.10 -12.56 -18.20
C GLU A 33 8.45 -11.96 -19.44
N SER A 34 7.32 -11.26 -19.28
CA SER A 34 6.78 -10.41 -20.34
C SER A 34 7.50 -9.09 -20.35
N ALA A 35 7.65 -8.51 -21.52
CA ALA A 35 8.09 -7.13 -21.67
C ALA A 35 7.04 -6.23 -20.99
N GLN A 36 7.32 -5.78 -19.77
CA GLN A 36 6.48 -4.83 -19.05
C GLN A 36 6.39 -3.55 -19.86
N ALA A 37 5.16 -3.08 -20.11
CA ALA A 37 4.96 -1.75 -20.67
C ALA A 37 5.55 -0.70 -19.71
N GLU A 38 6.40 0.19 -20.23
CA GLU A 38 6.95 1.28 -19.41
C GLU A 38 5.82 2.20 -18.93
N GLY A 39 5.78 2.47 -17.61
CA GLY A 39 4.82 3.38 -16.99
C GLY A 39 3.46 2.76 -16.66
N VAL A 40 2.57 3.58 -16.13
CA VAL A 40 1.20 3.18 -15.72
C VAL A 40 0.23 3.47 -16.84
N GLN A 41 -0.58 2.47 -17.23
CA GLN A 41 -1.61 2.56 -18.29
C GLN A 41 -3.04 2.51 -17.70
N ILE A 42 -3.20 2.43 -16.39
CA ILE A 42 -4.48 2.53 -15.70
C ILE A 42 -5.15 3.85 -16.11
N PRO A 43 -6.47 3.86 -16.42
CA PRO A 43 -7.17 5.10 -16.78
C PRO A 43 -6.95 6.20 -15.73
N THR A 44 -6.64 7.41 -16.19
CA THR A 44 -6.30 8.53 -15.31
C THR A 44 -7.53 9.24 -14.77
N TYR A 45 -7.48 9.58 -13.49
CA TYR A 45 -8.42 10.53 -12.88
C TYR A 45 -7.97 11.95 -13.26
N PRO A 46 -8.86 12.76 -13.87
CA PRO A 46 -8.43 13.98 -14.56
C PRO A 46 -7.88 15.08 -13.64
N TYR A 47 -8.09 15.02 -12.32
CA TYR A 47 -7.60 16.08 -11.41
C TYR A 47 -7.54 15.60 -9.96
N GLY A 48 -6.39 15.82 -9.32
CA GLY A 48 -6.22 15.70 -7.86
C GLY A 48 -6.75 16.92 -7.08
N GLN A 49 -7.65 17.72 -7.67
CA GLN A 49 -8.13 18.95 -7.06
C GLN A 49 -8.93 18.68 -5.79
N GLY A 50 -8.46 19.26 -4.69
CA GLY A 50 -9.13 19.20 -3.39
C GLY A 50 -8.65 18.08 -2.47
N ALA A 51 -7.79 17.17 -2.91
CA ALA A 51 -7.15 16.22 -2.01
C ALA A 51 -5.83 16.80 -1.48
N GLU A 52 -5.59 16.61 -0.19
CA GLU A 52 -4.36 17.00 0.48
C GLU A 52 -3.97 15.88 1.45
N LEU A 53 -2.72 15.47 1.41
CA LEU A 53 -2.15 14.63 2.45
C LEU A 53 -1.72 15.54 3.60
N THR A 54 -2.38 15.43 4.74
CA THR A 54 -2.06 16.22 5.93
C THR A 54 -1.28 15.37 6.92
N VAL A 55 -0.08 15.81 7.28
CA VAL A 55 0.76 15.19 8.30
C VAL A 55 0.67 16.01 9.59
N THR A 56 0.20 15.36 10.69
CA THR A 56 0.03 16.03 11.98
C THR A 56 1.20 15.78 12.92
N LYS A 57 1.56 16.83 13.70
CA LYS A 57 2.51 16.74 14.82
C LYS A 57 1.84 16.43 16.15
N ASP A 58 0.52 16.51 16.23
CA ASP A 58 -0.22 16.17 17.44
C ASP A 58 -0.21 14.66 17.66
N HIS A 59 0.30 14.23 18.79
CA HIS A 59 0.46 12.80 19.10
C HIS A 59 -0.79 12.17 19.72
N GLY A 60 -1.68 12.95 20.34
CA GLY A 60 -2.79 12.38 21.09
C GLY A 60 -2.31 11.48 22.25
N ARG A 61 -3.08 10.44 22.56
CA ARG A 61 -2.70 9.42 23.55
C ARG A 61 -2.05 8.21 22.92
N GLU A 62 -1.19 7.53 23.65
CA GLU A 62 -0.72 6.20 23.26
C GLU A 62 -1.89 5.20 23.24
N MET A 63 -1.86 4.30 22.26
CA MET A 63 -2.88 3.30 22.02
C MET A 63 -2.32 1.90 22.23
N THR A 64 -3.19 0.97 22.63
CA THR A 64 -2.85 -0.44 22.59
C THR A 64 -2.80 -0.93 21.15
N ILE A 65 -2.09 -2.03 20.91
CA ILE A 65 -1.98 -2.63 19.56
C ILE A 65 -3.36 -3.00 18.98
N GLN A 66 -4.29 -3.41 19.84
CA GLN A 66 -5.67 -3.73 19.43
C GLN A 66 -6.43 -2.48 19.00
N GLU A 67 -6.27 -1.35 19.71
CA GLU A 67 -6.88 -0.07 19.35
C GLU A 67 -6.30 0.45 18.04
N ILE A 68 -4.97 0.35 17.85
CA ILE A 68 -4.28 0.72 16.60
C ILE A 68 -4.84 -0.07 15.43
N TYR A 69 -4.96 -1.40 15.59
CA TYR A 69 -5.51 -2.25 14.55
C TYR A 69 -6.95 -1.86 14.19
N GLN A 70 -7.82 -1.69 15.20
CA GLN A 70 -9.22 -1.34 14.98
C GLN A 70 -9.39 0.03 14.30
N GLN A 71 -8.49 0.96 14.58
CA GLN A 71 -8.53 2.31 14.00
C GLN A 71 -7.99 2.34 12.56
N VAL A 72 -6.88 1.66 12.29
CA VAL A 72 -6.15 1.83 11.02
C VAL A 72 -6.54 0.79 9.98
N ASN A 73 -6.80 -0.47 10.39
CA ASN A 73 -7.09 -1.55 9.44
C ASN A 73 -8.24 -1.25 8.46
N PRO A 74 -9.34 -0.57 8.85
CA PRO A 74 -10.40 -0.22 7.89
C PRO A 74 -9.95 0.69 6.74
N ALA A 75 -8.87 1.46 6.93
CA ALA A 75 -8.28 2.31 5.89
C ALA A 75 -7.23 1.59 5.04
N VAL A 76 -6.88 0.33 5.37
CA VAL A 76 -5.91 -0.47 4.63
C VAL A 76 -6.62 -1.31 3.59
N VAL A 77 -6.19 -1.23 2.35
CA VAL A 77 -6.84 -1.86 1.21
C VAL A 77 -5.90 -2.77 0.44
N THR A 78 -6.44 -3.76 -0.26
CA THR A 78 -5.69 -4.54 -1.25
C THR A 78 -5.70 -3.76 -2.56
N VAL A 79 -4.55 -3.61 -3.19
CA VAL A 79 -4.37 -3.03 -4.51
C VAL A 79 -4.01 -4.15 -5.47
N MET A 80 -4.79 -4.31 -6.54
CA MET A 80 -4.59 -5.32 -7.58
C MET A 80 -4.50 -4.61 -8.93
N ALA A 81 -3.33 -4.61 -9.55
CA ALA A 81 -3.11 -4.02 -10.87
C ALA A 81 -2.99 -5.12 -11.92
N GLU A 82 -3.80 -5.02 -12.98
CA GLU A 82 -3.78 -5.93 -14.13
C GLU A 82 -2.55 -5.60 -15.01
N LEU A 83 -1.65 -6.56 -15.17
CA LEU A 83 -0.52 -6.49 -16.08
C LEU A 83 -0.85 -7.25 -17.36
N GLY A 84 0.01 -7.16 -18.37
CA GLY A 84 -0.23 -7.82 -19.67
C GLY A 84 -0.50 -9.32 -19.59
N ASP A 85 0.12 -10.03 -18.63
CA ASP A 85 0.06 -11.48 -18.45
C ASP A 85 -0.09 -11.92 -16.98
N GLY A 86 -0.44 -11.00 -16.08
CA GLY A 86 -0.57 -11.31 -14.67
C GLY A 86 -1.24 -10.22 -13.87
N VAL A 87 -1.15 -10.32 -12.56
CA VAL A 87 -1.66 -9.32 -11.61
C VAL A 87 -0.58 -8.99 -10.59
N SER A 88 -0.28 -7.71 -10.45
CA SER A 88 0.49 -7.19 -9.32
C SER A 88 -0.42 -7.01 -8.12
N VAL A 89 -0.04 -7.53 -6.96
CA VAL A 89 -0.80 -7.41 -5.72
C VAL A 89 0.04 -6.72 -4.65
N GLY A 90 -0.54 -5.68 -4.04
CA GLY A 90 0.05 -4.94 -2.94
C GLY A 90 -1.00 -4.41 -1.97
N THR A 91 -0.57 -3.50 -1.14
CA THR A 91 -1.41 -2.83 -0.14
C THR A 91 -1.51 -1.34 -0.48
N GLY A 92 -2.58 -0.70 -0.06
CA GLY A 92 -2.75 0.75 -0.12
C GLY A 92 -3.35 1.31 1.17
N VAL A 93 -3.27 2.61 1.33
CA VAL A 93 -3.80 3.35 2.47
C VAL A 93 -4.74 4.43 1.98
N ILE A 94 -6.00 4.37 2.38
CA ILE A 94 -6.98 5.44 2.14
C ILE A 94 -6.57 6.64 3.02
N PHE A 95 -6.29 7.79 2.41
CA PHE A 95 -5.91 9.00 3.16
C PHE A 95 -6.97 10.11 3.10
N THR A 96 -8.02 9.97 2.26
CA THR A 96 -9.17 10.86 2.26
C THR A 96 -10.48 10.07 2.23
N SER A 97 -11.52 10.59 2.87
CA SER A 97 -12.83 9.91 2.95
C SER A 97 -13.58 9.85 1.62
N ASP A 98 -13.16 10.58 0.61
CA ASP A 98 -13.70 10.56 -0.75
C ASP A 98 -12.94 9.63 -1.69
N GLY A 99 -11.97 8.84 -1.16
CA GLY A 99 -11.39 7.70 -1.86
C GLY A 99 -10.05 7.90 -2.54
N TYR A 100 -9.21 8.83 -2.07
CA TYR A 100 -7.82 8.86 -2.48
C TYR A 100 -7.01 7.84 -1.67
N ILE A 101 -6.16 7.09 -2.37
CA ILE A 101 -5.40 5.95 -1.84
C ILE A 101 -3.93 6.13 -2.21
N LEU A 102 -3.06 5.96 -1.22
CA LEU A 102 -1.61 5.95 -1.40
C LEU A 102 -1.10 4.51 -1.43
N THR A 103 -0.22 4.21 -2.39
CA THR A 103 0.46 2.92 -2.53
C THR A 103 1.87 3.11 -3.09
N ASN A 104 2.64 2.04 -3.28
CA ASN A 104 3.89 2.11 -4.01
C ASN A 104 3.68 2.18 -5.53
N TYR A 105 4.57 2.90 -6.23
CA TYR A 105 4.53 2.99 -7.69
C TYR A 105 4.73 1.63 -8.37
N HIS A 106 5.66 0.82 -7.87
CA HIS A 106 5.95 -0.50 -8.43
C HIS A 106 4.75 -1.47 -8.35
N VAL A 107 3.79 -1.23 -7.45
CA VAL A 107 2.56 -2.07 -7.36
C VAL A 107 1.66 -1.84 -8.58
N VAL A 108 1.65 -0.64 -9.15
CA VAL A 108 0.80 -0.24 -10.28
C VAL A 108 1.55 -0.03 -11.58
N GLU A 109 2.87 -0.14 -11.56
CA GLU A 109 3.72 0.00 -12.75
C GLU A 109 3.39 -1.05 -13.80
N GLY A 110 3.19 -0.62 -15.05
CA GLY A 110 2.76 -1.48 -16.17
C GLY A 110 1.29 -1.89 -16.14
N GLY A 111 0.55 -1.48 -15.09
CA GLY A 111 -0.87 -1.82 -14.95
C GLY A 111 -1.75 -1.15 -16.00
N SER A 112 -2.69 -1.90 -16.56
CA SER A 112 -3.71 -1.45 -17.51
C SER A 112 -5.08 -1.21 -16.88
N ALA A 113 -5.35 -1.85 -15.75
CA ALA A 113 -6.51 -1.67 -14.89
C ALA A 113 -6.10 -1.85 -13.42
N CYS A 114 -6.88 -1.31 -12.49
CA CYS A 114 -6.63 -1.48 -11.07
C CYS A 114 -7.93 -1.68 -10.31
N LEU A 115 -7.93 -2.64 -9.39
CA LEU A 115 -9.00 -2.87 -8.42
C LEU A 115 -8.48 -2.62 -7.02
N ILE A 116 -9.34 -2.01 -6.22
CA ILE A 116 -9.15 -1.83 -4.78
C ILE A 116 -10.17 -2.68 -4.05
N GLU A 117 -9.71 -3.50 -3.11
CA GLU A 117 -10.61 -4.25 -2.24
C GLU A 117 -10.47 -3.76 -0.80
N LEU A 118 -11.59 -3.35 -0.21
CA LEU A 118 -11.69 -2.95 1.19
C LEU A 118 -11.65 -4.17 2.12
N GLU A 119 -11.41 -3.93 3.42
CA GLU A 119 -11.52 -4.96 4.47
C GLU A 119 -12.86 -5.70 4.42
N SER A 120 -13.95 -5.00 4.11
CA SER A 120 -15.29 -5.58 3.98
C SER A 120 -15.47 -6.53 2.78
N GLY A 121 -14.48 -6.61 1.88
CA GLY A 121 -14.60 -7.36 0.62
C GLY A 121 -15.28 -6.59 -0.51
N VAL A 122 -15.68 -5.34 -0.28
CA VAL A 122 -16.22 -4.48 -1.35
C VAL A 122 -15.07 -4.05 -2.26
N GLN A 123 -15.31 -4.16 -3.57
CA GLN A 123 -14.32 -3.83 -4.60
C GLN A 123 -14.74 -2.58 -5.37
N PHE A 124 -13.73 -1.79 -5.77
CA PHE A 124 -13.87 -0.62 -6.61
C PHE A 124 -12.85 -0.64 -7.73
N GLU A 125 -13.24 -0.22 -8.93
CA GLU A 125 -12.28 0.16 -9.95
C GLU A 125 -11.55 1.44 -9.50
N ALA A 126 -10.23 1.45 -9.66
CA ALA A 126 -9.43 2.59 -9.32
C ALA A 126 -8.87 3.27 -10.56
N LEU A 127 -8.85 4.59 -10.52
CA LEU A 127 -8.20 5.44 -11.50
C LEU A 127 -6.82 5.87 -10.97
N TYR A 128 -5.87 5.99 -11.85
CA TYR A 128 -4.54 6.53 -11.54
C TYR A 128 -4.60 8.05 -11.50
N VAL A 129 -4.18 8.64 -10.39
CA VAL A 129 -4.11 10.10 -10.24
C VAL A 129 -2.74 10.61 -10.67
N ALA A 130 -1.70 10.14 -9.97
CA ALA A 130 -0.33 10.53 -10.21
C ALA A 130 0.63 9.56 -9.55
N GLY A 131 1.92 9.61 -9.88
CA GLY A 131 2.95 8.84 -9.20
C GLY A 131 4.35 9.32 -9.49
N ASP A 132 5.24 8.95 -8.59
CA ASP A 132 6.67 9.22 -8.67
C ASP A 132 7.43 7.89 -8.63
N SER A 133 7.90 7.45 -9.80
CA SER A 133 8.68 6.22 -9.91
C SER A 133 10.03 6.31 -9.20
N LYS A 134 10.59 7.50 -8.96
CA LYS A 134 11.87 7.67 -8.27
C LYS A 134 11.74 7.48 -6.77
N ASN A 135 10.63 7.94 -6.21
CA ASN A 135 10.32 7.84 -4.79
C ASN A 135 9.36 6.68 -4.47
N ASP A 136 9.02 5.88 -5.48
CA ASP A 136 8.17 4.69 -5.38
C ASP A 136 6.81 4.97 -4.70
N LEU A 137 6.16 6.06 -5.08
CA LEU A 137 4.84 6.45 -4.60
C LEU A 137 3.84 6.57 -5.75
N ALA A 138 2.60 6.16 -5.52
CA ALA A 138 1.49 6.35 -6.44
C ALA A 138 0.21 6.71 -5.68
N VAL A 139 -0.60 7.56 -6.29
CA VAL A 139 -1.93 7.96 -5.81
C VAL A 139 -2.98 7.41 -6.75
N LEU A 140 -3.95 6.72 -6.19
CA LEU A 140 -5.13 6.17 -6.86
C LEU A 140 -6.39 6.85 -6.36
N LYS A 141 -7.47 6.77 -7.13
CA LYS A 141 -8.79 7.30 -6.77
C LYS A 141 -9.87 6.28 -7.06
N VAL A 142 -10.74 6.03 -6.09
CA VAL A 142 -11.97 5.26 -6.28
C VAL A 142 -13.19 6.17 -6.17
N ASP A 143 -14.24 5.86 -6.91
CA ASP A 143 -15.52 6.61 -6.84
C ASP A 143 -16.35 6.12 -5.65
N ALA A 144 -16.00 6.63 -4.47
CA ALA A 144 -16.68 6.33 -3.22
C ALA A 144 -16.55 7.51 -2.25
N VAL A 145 -17.47 7.60 -1.29
CA VAL A 145 -17.50 8.63 -0.26
C VAL A 145 -17.76 8.01 1.11
N GLY A 146 -17.30 8.68 2.16
CA GLY A 146 -17.48 8.19 3.53
C GLY A 146 -16.57 7.00 3.86
N LEU A 147 -15.50 6.81 3.11
CA LEU A 147 -14.52 5.77 3.39
C LEU A 147 -13.73 6.09 4.67
N PRO A 148 -13.31 5.07 5.42
CA PRO A 148 -12.38 5.25 6.53
C PRO A 148 -11.04 5.76 5.99
N ALA A 149 -10.53 6.87 6.53
CA ALA A 149 -9.24 7.44 6.15
C ALA A 149 -8.26 7.36 7.31
N ALA A 150 -7.03 6.95 7.04
CA ALA A 150 -5.96 6.92 8.03
C ALA A 150 -5.44 8.33 8.32
N GLN A 151 -5.03 8.55 9.57
CA GLN A 151 -4.31 9.75 9.97
C GLN A 151 -2.81 9.57 9.76
N PHE A 152 -2.13 10.62 9.27
CA PHE A 152 -0.69 10.61 9.09
C PHE A 152 -0.01 11.43 10.18
N GLY A 153 0.99 10.83 10.82
CA GLY A 153 1.85 11.46 11.82
C GLY A 153 3.18 11.89 11.22
N ASP A 154 3.84 12.84 11.86
CA ASP A 154 5.15 13.34 11.43
C ASP A 154 6.26 12.34 11.80
N SER A 155 6.84 11.69 10.77
CA SER A 155 7.93 10.72 10.95
C SER A 155 9.22 11.34 11.49
N ASP A 156 9.41 12.66 11.40
CA ASP A 156 10.58 13.33 11.96
C ASP A 156 10.59 13.31 13.50
N THR A 157 9.45 12.96 14.10
CA THR A 157 9.34 12.80 15.57
C THR A 157 9.77 11.41 16.06
N LEU A 158 9.96 10.44 15.15
CA LEU A 158 10.38 9.09 15.52
C LEU A 158 11.80 9.04 16.06
N GLN A 159 12.02 8.09 16.95
CA GLN A 159 13.33 7.77 17.50
C GLN A 159 13.63 6.27 17.32
N VAL A 160 14.92 5.93 17.21
CA VAL A 160 15.34 4.52 17.20
C VAL A 160 14.91 3.87 18.51
N GLY A 161 14.23 2.73 18.41
CA GLY A 161 13.64 2.02 19.53
C GLY A 161 12.14 2.28 19.72
N ASP A 162 11.55 3.26 19.05
CA ASP A 162 10.11 3.48 19.10
C ASP A 162 9.35 2.29 18.54
N PRO A 163 8.26 1.82 19.19
CA PRO A 163 7.43 0.76 18.66
C PRO A 163 6.72 1.22 17.39
N VAL A 164 6.71 0.34 16.40
CA VAL A 164 5.99 0.53 15.14
C VAL A 164 5.26 -0.74 14.75
N TYR A 165 4.19 -0.56 13.99
CA TYR A 165 3.30 -1.62 13.53
C TYR A 165 3.13 -1.52 12.02
N ALA A 166 3.02 -2.66 11.36
CA ALA A 166 2.71 -2.70 9.94
C ALA A 166 1.42 -3.49 9.73
N ILE A 167 0.52 -2.98 8.88
CA ILE A 167 -0.65 -3.71 8.43
C ILE A 167 -0.55 -3.85 6.92
N GLY A 168 -0.87 -5.04 6.40
CA GLY A 168 -0.83 -5.30 4.98
C GLY A 168 -1.63 -6.52 4.58
N ASN A 169 -1.67 -6.76 3.28
CA ASN A 169 -2.42 -7.83 2.65
C ASN A 169 -1.47 -8.80 1.92
N PRO A 170 -0.56 -9.50 2.66
CA PRO A 170 0.37 -10.42 2.05
C PRO A 170 -0.39 -11.53 1.34
N LEU A 171 0.04 -11.88 0.12
CA LEU A 171 -0.62 -12.88 -0.73
C LEU A 171 -2.09 -12.54 -1.09
N GLY A 172 -2.46 -11.25 -1.02
CA GLY A 172 -3.80 -10.79 -1.38
C GLY A 172 -4.86 -11.07 -0.32
N VAL A 173 -6.05 -11.50 -0.75
CA VAL A 173 -7.27 -11.53 0.06
C VAL A 173 -7.22 -12.53 1.21
N GLU A 174 -6.42 -13.61 1.08
CA GLU A 174 -6.37 -14.71 2.07
C GLU A 174 -5.75 -14.29 3.41
N LEU A 175 -4.74 -13.41 3.37
CA LEU A 175 -4.03 -12.94 4.56
C LEU A 175 -4.25 -11.44 4.81
N ARG A 176 -5.36 -10.92 4.32
CA ARG A 176 -5.74 -9.50 4.49
C ARG A 176 -5.78 -9.09 5.95
N GLY A 177 -5.33 -7.87 6.22
CA GLY A 177 -5.29 -7.31 7.57
C GLY A 177 -4.25 -7.97 8.47
N THR A 178 -3.20 -8.58 7.91
CA THR A 178 -2.09 -9.08 8.71
C THR A 178 -1.38 -7.93 9.39
N LEU A 179 -1.34 -7.96 10.73
CA LEU A 179 -0.60 -7.00 11.55
C LEU A 179 0.71 -7.64 12.02
N THR A 180 1.80 -6.91 11.88
CA THR A 180 3.10 -7.24 12.47
C THR A 180 3.62 -6.07 13.30
N ASP A 181 4.43 -6.35 14.31
CA ASP A 181 5.02 -5.37 15.21
C ASP A 181 6.54 -5.39 15.16
N GLY A 182 7.13 -4.29 15.56
CA GLY A 182 8.57 -4.11 15.64
C GLY A 182 8.94 -2.77 16.25
N ILE A 183 10.18 -2.37 16.00
CA ILE A 183 10.69 -1.07 16.42
C ILE A 183 11.33 -0.35 15.23
N VAL A 184 11.47 0.96 15.35
CA VAL A 184 12.35 1.74 14.47
C VAL A 184 13.79 1.30 14.72
N SER A 185 14.41 0.68 13.71
CA SER A 185 15.80 0.20 13.79
C SER A 185 16.80 1.28 13.37
N ALA A 186 16.42 2.15 12.43
CA ALA A 186 17.17 3.33 12.02
C ALA A 186 16.24 4.35 11.34
N ILE A 187 16.64 5.61 11.34
CA ILE A 187 15.98 6.70 10.62
C ILE A 187 16.98 7.32 9.63
N ASN A 188 16.46 7.96 8.58
CA ASN A 188 17.26 8.63 7.54
C ASN A 188 18.36 7.71 6.95
N ARG A 189 17.98 6.45 6.67
CA ARG A 189 18.89 5.46 6.10
C ARG A 189 18.86 5.56 4.58
N ASP A 190 19.99 5.93 3.98
CA ASP A 190 20.13 5.86 2.54
C ASP A 190 20.30 4.40 2.10
N VAL A 191 19.34 3.92 1.33
CA VAL A 191 19.26 2.53 0.86
C VAL A 191 19.10 2.53 -0.66
N THR A 192 19.78 1.62 -1.33
CA THR A 192 19.56 1.43 -2.77
C THR A 192 18.42 0.44 -2.98
N VAL A 193 17.32 0.93 -3.53
CA VAL A 193 16.13 0.17 -3.95
C VAL A 193 16.05 0.22 -5.47
N ASP A 194 16.11 -0.91 -6.16
CA ASP A 194 16.08 -1.00 -7.64
C ASP A 194 17.05 -0.03 -8.34
N GLY A 195 18.27 0.09 -7.81
CA GLY A 195 19.30 0.98 -8.38
C GLY A 195 19.16 2.46 -8.04
N ARG A 196 18.16 2.83 -7.22
CA ARG A 196 17.89 4.22 -6.78
C ARG A 196 18.24 4.36 -5.30
N VAL A 197 18.83 5.48 -4.92
CA VAL A 197 19.08 5.79 -3.50
C VAL A 197 17.84 6.48 -2.94
N MET A 198 17.27 5.90 -1.89
CA MET A 198 16.12 6.43 -1.16
C MET A 198 16.48 6.58 0.32
N THR A 199 16.05 7.66 0.93
CA THR A 199 16.20 7.90 2.38
C THR A 199 14.97 7.34 3.10
N LEU A 200 15.14 6.27 3.87
CA LEU A 200 14.06 5.45 4.41
C LEU A 200 14.14 5.32 5.94
N ILE A 201 13.01 5.00 6.56
CA ILE A 201 12.93 4.46 7.91
C ILE A 201 13.22 2.97 7.82
N GLN A 202 14.11 2.47 8.67
CA GLN A 202 14.32 1.04 8.83
C GLN A 202 13.57 0.52 10.05
N SER A 203 12.88 -0.62 9.91
CA SER A 203 12.19 -1.33 11.00
C SER A 203 12.51 -2.82 10.95
N ASN A 204 12.36 -3.50 12.08
CA ASN A 204 12.41 -4.95 12.16
C ASN A 204 11.00 -5.61 12.19
N ALA A 205 9.93 -4.84 12.02
CA ALA A 205 8.60 -5.41 11.77
C ALA A 205 8.67 -6.36 10.57
N ALA A 206 8.04 -7.52 10.69
CA ALA A 206 8.06 -8.51 9.62
C ALA A 206 7.28 -7.99 8.40
N LEU A 207 7.99 -7.74 7.31
CA LEU A 207 7.43 -7.32 6.03
C LEU A 207 7.64 -8.43 5.01
N ASN A 208 6.60 -8.78 4.27
CA ASN A 208 6.59 -9.79 3.21
C ASN A 208 5.94 -9.25 1.94
N SER A 209 6.13 -9.93 0.81
CA SER A 209 5.45 -9.61 -0.44
C SER A 209 3.94 -9.42 -0.20
N GLY A 210 3.39 -8.30 -0.70
CA GLY A 210 2.01 -7.89 -0.47
C GLY A 210 1.84 -6.83 0.62
N ASN A 211 2.81 -6.59 1.53
CA ASN A 211 2.78 -5.46 2.46
C ASN A 211 3.31 -4.16 1.81
N SER A 212 3.90 -4.22 0.60
CA SER A 212 4.29 -3.04 -0.19
C SER A 212 3.11 -2.11 -0.38
N GLY A 213 3.30 -0.81 -0.09
CA GLY A 213 2.24 0.20 -0.14
C GLY A 213 1.40 0.30 1.12
N GLY A 214 1.53 -0.65 2.06
CA GLY A 214 0.85 -0.61 3.36
C GLY A 214 1.51 0.34 4.36
N PRO A 215 0.79 0.70 5.43
CA PRO A 215 1.26 1.66 6.43
C PRO A 215 2.32 1.06 7.37
N LEU A 216 3.32 1.87 7.72
CA LEU A 216 4.06 1.79 8.96
C LEU A 216 3.41 2.74 9.95
N ILE A 217 3.04 2.27 11.14
CA ILE A 217 2.16 2.95 12.08
C ILE A 217 2.89 3.15 13.41
N ASP A 218 2.74 4.32 14.03
CA ASP A 218 3.31 4.62 15.35
C ASP A 218 2.39 4.17 16.50
N ARG A 219 2.88 4.33 17.74
CA ARG A 219 2.14 4.01 18.98
C ARG A 219 0.86 4.83 19.18
N TYR A 220 0.64 5.87 18.39
CA TYR A 220 -0.54 6.74 18.45
C TYR A 220 -1.57 6.41 17.37
N GLY A 221 -1.37 5.33 16.60
CA GLY A 221 -2.27 4.90 15.54
C GLY A 221 -2.21 5.77 14.28
N ARG A 222 -1.06 6.42 14.01
CA ARG A 222 -0.86 7.26 12.84
C ARG A 222 0.14 6.63 11.88
N VAL A 223 -0.11 6.80 10.60
CA VAL A 223 0.80 6.35 9.55
C VAL A 223 2.02 7.28 9.52
N VAL A 224 3.19 6.72 9.78
CA VAL A 224 4.48 7.43 9.78
C VAL A 224 5.35 7.03 8.60
N GLY A 225 4.89 6.08 7.79
CA GLY A 225 5.59 5.68 6.58
C GLY A 225 4.76 4.73 5.72
N ILE A 226 5.18 4.55 4.47
CA ILE A 226 4.65 3.54 3.54
C ILE A 226 5.73 2.49 3.31
N ASN A 227 5.39 1.23 3.61
CA ASN A 227 6.32 0.11 3.52
C ASN A 227 6.76 -0.16 2.08
N VAL A 228 8.05 -0.42 1.88
CA VAL A 228 8.67 -0.79 0.60
C VAL A 228 9.35 -2.13 0.76
N ILE A 229 8.96 -3.11 -0.06
CA ILE A 229 9.50 -4.48 0.05
C ILE A 229 10.36 -4.87 -1.16
N LYS A 230 10.23 -4.14 -2.28
CA LYS A 230 11.04 -4.37 -3.48
C LYS A 230 12.48 -3.93 -3.23
N MET A 231 13.27 -4.79 -2.61
CA MET A 231 14.68 -4.54 -2.32
C MET A 231 15.58 -5.29 -3.30
N SER A 232 16.74 -4.70 -3.60
CA SER A 232 17.76 -5.39 -4.40
C SER A 232 18.05 -6.77 -3.81
N SER A 233 18.41 -7.73 -4.66
CA SER A 233 18.73 -9.12 -4.30
C SER A 233 19.73 -9.29 -3.13
N ARG A 234 20.45 -8.21 -2.76
CA ARG A 234 21.36 -8.21 -1.59
C ARG A 234 20.64 -8.34 -0.25
N TYR A 235 19.38 -7.88 -0.15
CA TYR A 235 18.65 -7.79 1.12
C TYR A 235 17.41 -8.68 1.14
N SER A 236 17.00 -9.26 0.01
CA SER A 236 15.77 -10.03 -0.13
C SER A 236 15.67 -11.28 0.77
N ASN A 237 16.81 -11.76 1.29
CA ASN A 237 16.87 -12.94 2.15
C ASN A 237 17.28 -12.61 3.60
N VAL A 238 17.25 -11.35 4.02
CA VAL A 238 17.63 -10.94 5.37
C VAL A 238 16.38 -10.65 6.18
N GLU A 239 16.05 -11.52 7.12
CA GLU A 239 14.94 -11.32 8.04
C GLU A 239 15.19 -10.11 8.97
N GLY A 240 14.13 -9.40 9.33
CA GLY A 240 14.21 -8.25 10.23
C GLY A 240 14.77 -6.97 9.60
N LEU A 241 14.81 -6.88 8.27
CA LEU A 241 15.11 -5.67 7.52
C LEU A 241 13.89 -5.21 6.73
N GLY A 242 13.06 -4.39 7.35
CA GLY A 242 11.96 -3.68 6.71
C GLY A 242 12.31 -2.22 6.45
N PHE A 243 11.74 -1.63 5.43
CA PHE A 243 11.94 -0.22 5.07
C PHE A 243 10.62 0.46 4.75
N ALA A 244 10.52 1.75 5.08
CA ALA A 244 9.36 2.55 4.76
C ALA A 244 9.75 3.97 4.31
N ILE A 245 9.00 4.52 3.37
CA ILE A 245 9.11 5.90 2.91
C ILE A 245 8.56 6.78 4.04
N PRO A 246 9.33 7.77 4.57
CA PRO A 246 8.89 8.61 5.68
C PRO A 246 7.69 9.50 5.32
N SER A 247 6.73 9.65 6.22
CA SER A 247 5.56 10.52 6.02
C SER A 247 5.93 11.99 5.84
N SER A 248 6.97 12.48 6.52
CA SER A 248 7.47 13.85 6.35
C SER A 248 7.98 14.15 4.94
N SER A 249 8.48 13.12 4.24
CA SER A 249 8.85 13.23 2.82
C SER A 249 7.63 13.15 1.91
N MET A 250 6.66 12.28 2.25
CA MET A 250 5.44 12.07 1.46
C MET A 250 4.54 13.29 1.42
N ASP A 251 4.43 14.04 2.51
CA ASP A 251 3.60 15.26 2.59
C ASP A 251 3.85 16.17 1.38
N ARG A 252 5.11 16.52 1.13
CA ARG A 252 5.49 17.34 -0.02
C ARG A 252 5.29 16.61 -1.36
N MET A 253 5.78 15.37 -1.47
CA MET A 253 5.74 14.61 -2.72
C MET A 253 4.30 14.38 -3.20
N VAL A 254 3.40 13.96 -2.31
CA VAL A 254 2.01 13.66 -2.65
C VAL A 254 1.26 14.95 -3.00
N ASN A 255 1.44 16.02 -2.21
CA ASN A 255 0.76 17.29 -2.48
C ASN A 255 1.26 17.95 -3.78
N ASP A 256 2.55 17.83 -4.11
CA ASP A 256 3.06 18.24 -5.41
C ASP A 256 2.43 17.44 -6.56
N LEU A 257 2.29 16.09 -6.41
CA LEU A 257 1.65 15.23 -7.39
C LEU A 257 0.15 15.56 -7.58
N LEU A 258 -0.53 16.00 -6.52
CA LEU A 258 -1.96 16.36 -6.55
C LEU A 258 -2.21 17.76 -7.13
N THR A 259 -1.18 18.59 -7.29
CA THR A 259 -1.29 19.98 -7.76
C THR A 259 -1.17 20.10 -9.28
N TYR A 260 -0.57 19.13 -9.94
CA TYR A 260 -0.34 19.12 -11.40
C TYR A 260 -1.29 18.16 -12.10
#